data_d58d8749aba87cfd3cd05bfa6e430e60
#
_entry.id   d58d8749aba87cfd3cd05bfa6e430e60
#
_cell.length_a   1.000
_cell.length_b   1.000
_cell.length_c   1.000
_cell.angle_alpha   90.00
_cell.angle_beta   90.00
_cell.angle_gamma   90.00
#
_symmetry.space_group_name_H-M   'P 1'
#
loop_
_entity.id
_entity.type
_entity.pdbx_description
1 polymer ?
#
loop_
_entity_poly.entity_id
_entity_poly.type
_entity_poly.pdbx_seq_one_letter_code
_entity_poly.pdbx_strand_id
1 'polypeptide(L)'
;MAHQRSALPQRYIAALRAHLKRGPSGSLRSARRSGRHAVTVGLETLDLARIHERALGTLEVRKNRNGHLERAEQFFTEAIIPIIETHRAARQGKIDLDRLNETLTRRTAELAATNLQLQGASPGARAWKPPSRKAKSTPLAS
;
A
#
# COMPACT_ATOMS: atom_id res chain seq x y z
N MET A 1 -8.60 -3.73 -17.31
CA MET A 1 -8.15 -4.30 -16.04
C MET A 1 -8.57 -5.75 -15.85
N ALA A 2 -9.85 -6.04 -16.03
CA ALA A 2 -10.30 -7.42 -15.91
C ALA A 2 -9.58 -8.35 -16.88
N HIS A 3 -9.30 -7.87 -18.08
CA HIS A 3 -8.56 -8.62 -19.08
C HIS A 3 -7.14 -8.98 -18.59
N GLN A 4 -6.46 -8.03 -17.97
CA GLN A 4 -5.12 -8.26 -17.46
C GLN A 4 -5.13 -9.23 -16.29
N ARG A 5 -6.14 -9.15 -15.43
CA ARG A 5 -6.29 -10.10 -14.35
C ARG A 5 -6.45 -11.51 -14.87
N SER A 6 -7.24 -11.66 -15.91
CA SER A 6 -7.49 -12.98 -16.51
C SER A 6 -6.25 -13.55 -17.16
N ALA A 7 -5.39 -12.70 -17.69
CA ALA A 7 -4.17 -13.14 -18.37
C ALA A 7 -3.05 -13.47 -17.41
N LEU A 8 -3.09 -12.98 -16.17
CA LEU A 8 -1.99 -13.17 -15.24
C LEU A 8 -1.72 -14.63 -14.92
N PRO A 9 -2.72 -15.48 -14.68
CA PRO A 9 -2.42 -16.88 -14.38
C PRO A 9 -1.61 -17.57 -15.46
N GLN A 10 -1.94 -17.32 -16.72
CA GLN A 10 -1.21 -17.93 -17.82
C GLN A 10 0.21 -17.39 -17.94
N ARG A 11 0.37 -16.09 -17.71
CA ARG A 11 1.70 -15.49 -17.71
C ARG A 11 2.56 -16.01 -16.59
N TYR A 12 1.95 -16.20 -15.42
CA TYR A 12 2.66 -16.75 -14.27
C TYR A 12 3.11 -18.17 -14.56
N ILE A 13 2.23 -19.00 -15.09
CA ILE A 13 2.56 -20.38 -15.42
C ILE A 13 3.70 -20.44 -16.44
N ALA A 14 3.63 -19.60 -17.47
CA ALA A 14 4.68 -19.56 -18.49
C ALA A 14 6.02 -19.12 -17.90
N ALA A 15 6.00 -18.10 -17.04
CA ALA A 15 7.22 -17.61 -16.40
C ALA A 15 7.81 -18.67 -15.47
N LEU A 16 6.97 -19.35 -14.70
CA LEU A 16 7.43 -20.40 -13.81
C LEU A 16 8.01 -21.56 -14.60
N ARG A 17 7.33 -21.95 -15.68
CA ARG A 17 7.83 -23.02 -16.54
C ARG A 17 9.22 -22.70 -17.07
N ALA A 18 9.39 -21.48 -17.55
CA ALA A 18 10.68 -21.05 -18.08
C ALA A 18 11.75 -21.04 -17.00
N HIS A 19 11.40 -20.60 -15.79
CA HIS A 19 12.33 -20.61 -14.68
C HIS A 19 12.77 -22.02 -14.31
N LEU A 20 11.84 -22.94 -14.25
CA LEU A 20 12.15 -24.34 -13.93
C LEU A 20 13.04 -24.98 -14.98
N LYS A 21 12.87 -24.61 -16.25
CA LYS A 21 13.71 -25.11 -17.31
C LYS A 21 15.15 -24.61 -17.25
N ARG A 22 15.32 -23.39 -16.75
CA ARG A 22 16.66 -22.81 -16.64
C ARG A 22 17.49 -23.43 -15.54
N GLY A 23 16.84 -24.06 -14.56
CA GLY A 23 17.54 -24.70 -13.47
C GLY A 23 17.98 -23.72 -12.39
N PRO A 24 18.88 -24.18 -11.48
CA PRO A 24 19.22 -23.40 -10.29
C PRO A 24 19.86 -22.03 -10.57
N SER A 25 20.46 -21.86 -11.73
CA SER A 25 21.11 -20.59 -12.06
C SER A 25 20.18 -19.58 -12.72
N GLY A 26 18.89 -19.91 -12.86
CA GLY A 26 17.93 -19.01 -13.47
C GLY A 26 17.68 -17.76 -12.63
N SER A 27 17.50 -16.64 -13.34
CA SER A 27 17.18 -15.37 -12.67
C SER A 27 15.78 -15.39 -12.13
N LEU A 28 15.56 -14.66 -11.00
CA LEU A 28 14.24 -14.51 -10.41
C LEU A 28 13.55 -13.21 -10.85
N ARG A 29 14.08 -12.55 -11.89
CA ARG A 29 13.49 -11.32 -12.40
C ARG A 29 12.07 -11.50 -12.88
N SER A 30 11.79 -12.60 -13.55
CA SER A 30 10.44 -12.85 -14.05
C SER A 30 9.45 -13.07 -12.90
N ALA A 31 9.92 -13.62 -11.78
CA ALA A 31 9.09 -13.76 -10.59
C ALA A 31 8.70 -12.38 -10.06
N ARG A 32 9.67 -11.50 -9.91
CA ARG A 32 9.39 -10.14 -9.45
C ARG A 32 8.51 -9.37 -10.40
N ARG A 33 8.71 -9.58 -11.70
CA ARG A 33 7.87 -8.94 -12.72
C ARG A 33 6.42 -9.41 -12.59
N SER A 34 6.22 -10.69 -12.35
CA SER A 34 4.89 -11.24 -12.13
C SER A 34 4.24 -10.62 -10.90
N GLY A 35 5.01 -10.46 -9.83
CA GLY A 35 4.52 -9.81 -8.61
C GLY A 35 4.13 -8.37 -8.84
N ARG A 36 4.97 -7.61 -9.54
CA ARG A 36 4.65 -6.22 -9.85
C ARG A 36 3.40 -6.11 -10.71
N HIS A 37 3.26 -7.04 -11.65
CA HIS A 37 2.06 -7.07 -12.47
C HIS A 37 0.81 -7.36 -11.63
N ALA A 38 0.93 -8.28 -10.68
CA ALA A 38 -0.16 -8.59 -9.76
C ALA A 38 -0.58 -7.36 -8.96
N VAL A 39 0.40 -6.58 -8.47
CA VAL A 39 0.10 -5.33 -7.77
C VAL A 39 -0.66 -4.38 -8.68
N THR A 40 -0.21 -4.24 -9.93
CA THR A 40 -0.82 -3.33 -10.89
C THR A 40 -2.28 -3.66 -11.14
N VAL A 41 -2.63 -4.95 -11.19
CA VAL A 41 -4.01 -5.36 -11.46
C VAL A 41 -4.82 -5.56 -10.18
N GLY A 42 -4.25 -5.26 -9.02
CA GLY A 42 -4.98 -5.27 -7.76
C GLY A 42 -5.12 -6.63 -7.09
N LEU A 43 -4.25 -7.57 -7.42
CA LEU A 43 -4.26 -8.88 -6.78
C LEU A 43 -3.51 -8.83 -5.46
N GLU A 44 -3.93 -9.66 -4.54
CA GLU A 44 -3.30 -9.75 -3.23
C GLU A 44 -2.56 -11.07 -3.08
N THR A 45 -1.87 -11.23 -1.96
CA THR A 45 -1.03 -12.40 -1.71
C THR A 45 -1.80 -13.71 -1.87
N LEU A 46 -3.02 -13.77 -1.34
CA LEU A 46 -3.82 -14.98 -1.43
C LEU A 46 -4.18 -15.31 -2.88
N ASP A 47 -4.50 -14.27 -3.67
CA ASP A 47 -4.80 -14.47 -5.07
C ASP A 47 -3.61 -15.06 -5.81
N LEU A 48 -2.43 -14.52 -5.55
CA LEU A 48 -1.22 -15.03 -6.19
C LEU A 48 -0.89 -16.44 -5.70
N ALA A 49 -1.16 -16.72 -4.44
CA ALA A 49 -0.95 -18.07 -3.90
C ALA A 49 -1.83 -19.09 -4.61
N ARG A 50 -3.07 -18.72 -4.93
CA ARG A 50 -3.96 -19.60 -5.67
C ARG A 50 -3.47 -19.82 -7.10
N ILE A 51 -2.97 -18.76 -7.71
CA ILE A 51 -2.38 -18.88 -9.05
C ILE A 51 -1.16 -19.82 -9.01
N HIS A 52 -0.34 -19.67 -7.99
CA HIS A 52 0.84 -20.52 -7.82
C HIS A 52 0.45 -22.00 -7.64
N GLU A 53 -0.55 -22.25 -6.79
CA GLU A 53 -1.05 -23.61 -6.59
C GLU A 53 -1.53 -24.23 -7.90
N ARG A 54 -2.27 -23.44 -8.67
CA ARG A 54 -2.75 -23.90 -9.97
C ARG A 54 -1.58 -24.18 -10.92
N ALA A 55 -0.57 -23.31 -10.88
CA ALA A 55 0.61 -23.48 -11.71
C ALA A 55 1.35 -24.77 -11.35
N LEU A 56 1.49 -25.07 -10.06
CA LEU A 56 2.13 -26.30 -9.63
C LEU A 56 1.39 -27.52 -10.16
N GLY A 57 0.06 -27.49 -10.13
CA GLY A 57 -0.74 -28.58 -10.67
C GLY A 57 -0.58 -28.73 -12.17
N THR A 58 -0.62 -27.60 -12.90
CA THR A 58 -0.48 -27.62 -14.34
C THR A 58 0.89 -28.13 -14.79
N LEU A 59 1.93 -27.77 -14.06
CA LEU A 59 3.30 -28.16 -14.42
C LEU A 59 3.73 -29.47 -13.77
N GLU A 60 2.85 -30.09 -13.01
CA GLU A 60 3.10 -31.37 -12.34
C GLU A 60 4.36 -31.34 -11.46
N VAL A 61 4.54 -30.24 -10.74
CA VAL A 61 5.74 -30.01 -9.93
C VAL A 61 5.72 -30.82 -8.63
N ARG A 62 4.56 -31.34 -8.25
CA ARG A 62 4.38 -32.01 -6.97
C ARG A 62 5.35 -33.17 -6.70
N LYS A 63 5.90 -33.78 -7.74
CA LYS A 63 6.83 -34.89 -7.58
C LYS A 63 8.24 -34.44 -7.24
N ASN A 64 8.49 -33.17 -7.15
CA ASN A 64 9.78 -32.61 -6.77
C ASN A 64 10.97 -33.17 -7.50
N ARG A 65 10.81 -33.42 -8.78
CA ARG A 65 11.91 -33.92 -9.59
C ARG A 65 12.92 -32.83 -9.85
N ASN A 66 14.20 -33.11 -9.72
CA ASN A 66 15.29 -32.20 -10.01
C ASN A 66 15.19 -30.87 -9.21
N GLY A 67 14.60 -30.95 -8.02
CA GLY A 67 14.46 -29.74 -7.19
C GLY A 67 13.44 -28.76 -7.71
N HIS A 68 12.53 -29.19 -8.57
CA HIS A 68 11.54 -28.28 -9.16
C HIS A 68 10.64 -27.63 -8.11
N LEU A 69 10.23 -28.38 -7.09
CA LEU A 69 9.35 -27.82 -6.07
C LEU A 69 10.04 -26.71 -5.30
N GLU A 70 11.29 -26.93 -4.94
CA GLU A 70 12.04 -25.90 -4.21
C GLU A 70 12.25 -24.65 -5.04
N ARG A 71 12.57 -24.82 -6.32
CA ARG A 71 12.72 -23.68 -7.21
C ARG A 71 11.41 -22.97 -7.46
N ALA A 72 10.30 -23.71 -7.52
CA ALA A 72 8.99 -23.11 -7.64
C ALA A 72 8.64 -22.27 -6.40
N GLU A 73 8.99 -22.76 -5.22
CA GLU A 73 8.79 -22.03 -3.99
C GLU A 73 9.62 -20.76 -3.95
N GLN A 74 10.87 -20.82 -4.41
CA GLN A 74 11.71 -19.63 -4.52
C GLN A 74 11.10 -18.62 -5.47
N PHE A 75 10.56 -19.11 -6.60
CA PHE A 75 9.89 -18.24 -7.56
C PHE A 75 8.70 -17.54 -6.91
N PHE A 76 7.88 -18.27 -6.20
CA PHE A 76 6.73 -17.69 -5.53
C PHE A 76 7.14 -16.68 -4.47
N THR A 77 8.16 -17.02 -3.68
CA THR A 77 8.66 -16.11 -2.64
C THR A 77 9.08 -14.77 -3.24
N GLU A 78 9.79 -14.81 -4.36
CA GLU A 78 10.18 -13.58 -5.04
C GLU A 78 8.98 -12.86 -5.64
N ALA A 79 7.99 -13.62 -6.13
CA ALA A 79 6.82 -13.02 -6.75
C ALA A 79 5.94 -12.27 -5.75
N ILE A 80 5.88 -12.71 -4.50
CA ILE A 80 5.04 -12.04 -3.51
C ILE A 80 5.70 -10.81 -2.90
N ILE A 81 7.02 -10.65 -3.07
CA ILE A 81 7.72 -9.51 -2.48
C ILE A 81 7.12 -8.16 -2.88
N PRO A 82 6.85 -7.88 -4.16
CA PRO A 82 6.22 -6.60 -4.51
C PRO A 82 4.87 -6.36 -3.82
N ILE A 83 4.08 -7.40 -3.64
CA ILE A 83 2.79 -7.28 -2.97
C ILE A 83 3.00 -6.93 -1.49
N ILE A 84 3.92 -7.64 -0.83
CA ILE A 84 4.22 -7.40 0.58
C ILE A 84 4.78 -5.99 0.77
N GLU A 85 5.68 -5.56 -0.12
CA GLU A 85 6.25 -4.22 -0.04
C GLU A 85 5.19 -3.14 -0.22
N THR A 86 4.24 -3.37 -1.11
CA THR A 86 3.14 -2.42 -1.32
C THR A 86 2.29 -2.29 -0.07
N HIS A 87 1.94 -3.41 0.57
CA HIS A 87 1.16 -3.39 1.80
C HIS A 87 1.92 -2.72 2.93
N ARG A 88 3.21 -2.99 3.02
CA ARG A 88 4.05 -2.38 4.06
C ARG A 88 4.11 -0.87 3.88
N ALA A 89 4.31 -0.41 2.65
CA ALA A 89 4.36 1.01 2.35
C ALA A 89 3.03 1.69 2.66
N ALA A 90 1.91 1.05 2.30
CA ALA A 90 0.59 1.61 2.59
C ALA A 90 0.34 1.71 4.09
N ARG A 91 0.74 0.67 4.83
CA ARG A 91 0.58 0.68 6.28
C ARG A 91 1.44 1.76 6.92
N GLN A 92 2.68 1.93 6.44
CA GLN A 92 3.56 2.95 6.96
C GLN A 92 3.01 4.34 6.68
N GLY A 93 2.48 4.56 5.47
CA GLY A 93 1.85 5.82 5.11
C GLY A 93 0.67 6.15 6.01
N LYS A 94 -0.14 5.16 6.34
CA LYS A 94 -1.27 5.36 7.24
C LYS A 94 -0.81 5.76 8.63
N ILE A 95 0.23 5.10 9.15
CA ILE A 95 0.80 5.43 10.45
C ILE A 95 1.31 6.87 10.45
N ASP A 96 1.99 7.27 9.38
CA ASP A 96 2.54 8.62 9.27
C ASP A 96 1.43 9.66 9.22
N LEU A 97 0.35 9.38 8.49
CA LEU A 97 -0.79 10.29 8.45
C LEU A 97 -1.46 10.43 9.81
N ASP A 98 -1.61 9.32 10.53
CA ASP A 98 -2.22 9.36 11.85
C ASP A 98 -1.38 10.21 12.81
N ARG A 99 -0.07 10.06 12.76
CA ARG A 99 0.84 10.86 13.58
C ARG A 99 0.76 12.33 13.25
N LEU A 100 0.70 12.64 11.96
CA LEU A 100 0.59 14.01 11.52
C LEU A 100 -0.71 14.63 11.99
N ASN A 101 -1.82 13.89 11.87
CA ASN A 101 -3.12 14.35 12.36
C ASN A 101 -3.11 14.60 13.85
N GLU A 102 -2.51 13.71 14.63
CA GLU A 102 -2.40 13.90 16.07
C GLU A 102 -1.60 15.15 16.39
N THR A 103 -0.50 15.38 15.69
CA THR A 103 0.33 16.55 15.88
C THR A 103 -0.44 17.83 15.55
N LEU A 104 -1.15 17.84 14.43
CA LEU A 104 -1.94 19.00 14.03
C LEU A 104 -3.04 19.28 15.03
N THR A 105 -3.75 18.26 15.48
CA THR A 105 -4.82 18.41 16.45
C THR A 105 -4.28 19.00 17.75
N ARG A 106 -3.15 18.49 18.23
CA ARG A 106 -2.54 18.99 19.46
C ARG A 106 -2.10 20.43 19.32
N ARG A 107 -1.46 20.77 18.20
CA ARG A 107 -1.00 22.15 17.98
C ARG A 107 -2.17 23.12 17.85
N THR A 108 -3.22 22.69 17.19
CA THR A 108 -4.43 23.52 17.07
C THR A 108 -5.00 23.80 18.44
N ALA A 109 -5.07 22.78 19.30
CA ALA A 109 -5.57 22.95 20.66
C ALA A 109 -4.66 23.88 21.47
N GLU A 110 -3.34 23.75 21.31
CA GLU A 110 -2.39 24.60 22.02
C GLU A 110 -2.53 26.05 21.59
N LEU A 111 -2.69 26.28 20.29
CA LEU A 111 -2.89 27.65 19.79
C LEU A 111 -4.17 28.24 20.30
N ALA A 112 -5.24 27.46 20.33
CA ALA A 112 -6.52 27.94 20.87
C ALA A 112 -6.39 28.33 22.35
N ALA A 113 -5.72 27.48 23.13
CA ALA A 113 -5.50 27.75 24.54
C ALA A 113 -4.64 28.98 24.74
N THR A 114 -3.60 29.15 23.94
CA THR A 114 -2.74 30.34 24.00
C THR A 114 -3.52 31.60 23.68
N ASN A 115 -4.36 31.54 22.64
CA ASN A 115 -5.19 32.73 22.30
C ASN A 115 -6.14 33.10 23.42
N LEU A 116 -6.75 32.12 24.07
CA LEU A 116 -7.62 32.37 25.19
C LEU A 116 -6.87 33.05 26.35
N GLN A 117 -5.65 32.57 26.64
CA GLN A 117 -4.82 33.15 27.68
C GLN A 117 -4.44 34.56 27.35
N LEU A 118 -4.07 34.83 26.11
CA LEU A 118 -3.71 36.18 25.71
C LEU A 118 -4.88 37.11 25.82
N GLN A 119 -6.07 36.69 25.41
CA GLN A 119 -7.27 37.51 25.52
C GLN A 119 -7.63 37.78 26.97
N GLY A 120 -7.47 36.78 27.84
CA GLY A 120 -7.76 36.93 29.23
C GLY A 120 -6.75 37.79 29.99
N ALA A 121 -5.50 37.80 29.54
CA ALA A 121 -4.42 38.49 30.23
C ALA A 121 -4.27 39.92 29.83
N SER A 122 -4.77 40.35 28.66
CA SER A 122 -4.59 41.66 28.14
C SER A 122 -5.90 42.45 28.17
N PRO A 123 -6.00 43.54 28.94
CA PRO A 123 -7.21 44.35 28.95
C PRO A 123 -7.50 44.96 27.58
N GLY A 124 -6.49 45.32 26.85
CA GLY A 124 -6.68 45.87 25.53
C GLY A 124 -7.31 44.87 24.58
N ALA A 125 -6.91 43.62 24.67
CA ALA A 125 -7.47 42.60 23.83
C ALA A 125 -8.95 42.36 24.13
N ARG A 126 -9.33 42.51 25.38
CA ARG A 126 -10.72 42.32 25.73
C ARG A 126 -11.59 43.44 25.22
N ALA A 127 -11.06 44.63 25.22
CA ALA A 127 -11.82 45.79 24.79
C ALA A 127 -12.06 45.77 23.28
N TRP A 128 -11.19 45.15 22.55
CA TRP A 128 -11.32 45.13 21.10
C TRP A 128 -12.32 44.06 20.66
N LYS A 129 -13.22 44.45 19.77
CA LYS A 129 -14.19 43.54 19.20
C LYS A 129 -14.12 43.61 17.70
N PRO A 130 -14.08 42.46 17.03
CA PRO A 130 -14.06 42.42 15.57
C PRO A 130 -15.34 42.99 15.01
N PRO A 131 -15.27 43.89 14.07
CA PRO A 131 -16.47 44.53 13.54
C PRO A 131 -17.32 43.64 12.67
N SER A 132 -16.79 42.67 12.09
CA SER A 132 -17.50 41.91 11.07
C SER A 132 -18.40 40.83 11.57
N ARG A 133 -18.47 40.61 12.84
CA ARG A 133 -19.17 39.47 13.28
C ARG A 133 -20.63 39.56 13.08
N LYS A 134 -21.21 40.68 13.25
CA LYS A 134 -22.62 40.79 13.08
C LYS A 134 -23.02 40.92 11.67
N ALA A 135 -22.21 41.63 10.99
CA ALA A 135 -22.52 41.79 9.60
C ALA A 135 -22.48 40.51 8.88
N LYS A 136 -21.94 39.65 9.42
CA LYS A 136 -21.71 38.52 8.83
C LYS A 136 -22.61 37.67 8.86
N SER A 137 -23.03 37.93 9.19
CA SER A 137 -23.77 37.15 8.99
C SER A 137 -23.76 37.06 7.68
N THR A 138 -23.44 37.47 7.32
CA THR A 138 -23.18 37.46 6.26
C THR A 138 -22.34 36.94 5.77
N PRO A 139 -22.28 36.80 5.80
CA PRO A 139 -21.53 36.38 5.34
C PRO A 139 -20.89 35.97 5.05
N LEU A 140 -21.06 35.78 5.09
CA LEU A 140 -20.31 35.60 4.85
C LEU A 140 -20.30 35.55 4.26
N ALA A 141 -20.96 35.93 4.20
CA ALA A 141 -20.87 36.31 3.78
C ALA A 141 -20.66 36.54 3.73
N SER A 142 -21.15 36.50 3.87
CA SER A 142 -20.74 37.03 3.86
C SER A 142 -20.12 36.72 3.97
#